data_a61d9b4b4de13076de82ca9aca17f3d7
#
_entry.id   a61d9b4b4de13076de82ca9aca17f3d7
#
_cell.length_a   1.000
_cell.length_b   1.000
_cell.length_c   1.000
_cell.angle_alpha   90.00
_cell.angle_beta   90.00
_cell.angle_gamma   90.00
#
_symmetry.space_group_name_H-M   'P 1'
#
loop_
_entity.id
_entity.type
_entity.pdbx_description
1 polymer ?
#
loop_
_entity_poly.entity_id
_entity_poly.type
_entity_poly.pdbx_seq_one_letter_code
_entity_poly.pdbx_strand_id
1 'polypeptide(L)'
;GGVLAYFLSGHALKPLRTFTARVEKVQPNNLTDMKITEEVPPELRQFVKSFNRMLDRLDEGFTAQRQFTGNAAHELRTPLSLMQAQLELFSAEHPEVSPETAEFLRLLREQTERMTQMTKTLLEMSELRTVSCADRIEIGPMVEEIFTDLAPLAEKNNVTLESTGDAVMTGSDTLIYRLLYNLTENAIRYNRFDGTVNITVTHKDNQLVITVADTGYGIPEQYRESIFQPFFRVDKSRSREYGGVGLGLSLVWEIVALHNGKVRVEESSEKGTAIAVKFPTDVIKI
;
A
#
# COMPACT_ATOMS: atom_id res chain seq x y z
N GLY A 1 -33.47 16.49 -42.53
CA GLY A 1 -33.70 16.78 -41.09
C GLY A 1 -32.91 15.90 -40.12
N GLY A 2 -32.78 14.58 -40.38
CA GLY A 2 -32.23 13.60 -39.44
C GLY A 2 -30.72 13.72 -39.19
N VAL A 3 -29.93 14.04 -40.20
CA VAL A 3 -28.45 14.16 -40.10
C VAL A 3 -28.07 15.38 -39.24
N LEU A 4 -28.77 16.50 -39.38
CA LEU A 4 -28.54 17.71 -38.59
C LEU A 4 -28.90 17.50 -37.11
N ALA A 5 -29.97 16.76 -36.84
CA ALA A 5 -30.41 16.41 -35.48
C ALA A 5 -29.40 15.45 -34.81
N TYR A 6 -28.83 14.53 -35.56
CA TYR A 6 -27.79 13.61 -35.07
C TYR A 6 -26.47 14.35 -34.72
N PHE A 7 -26.02 15.28 -35.56
CA PHE A 7 -24.85 16.10 -35.29
C PHE A 7 -25.04 17.06 -34.11
N LEU A 8 -26.22 17.70 -33.99
CA LEU A 8 -26.57 18.58 -32.87
C LEU A 8 -26.66 17.81 -31.56
N SER A 9 -27.27 16.62 -31.58
CA SER A 9 -27.36 15.74 -30.41
C SER A 9 -25.98 15.22 -29.96
N GLY A 10 -25.11 14.85 -30.91
CA GLY A 10 -23.74 14.41 -30.61
C GLY A 10 -22.87 15.51 -29.99
N HIS A 11 -23.04 16.75 -30.45
CA HIS A 11 -22.28 17.90 -29.90
C HIS A 11 -22.80 18.33 -28.53
N ALA A 12 -24.11 18.31 -28.30
CA ALA A 12 -24.75 18.63 -27.05
C ALA A 12 -24.46 17.61 -25.94
N LEU A 13 -24.26 16.33 -26.30
CA LEU A 13 -23.99 15.24 -25.34
C LEU A 13 -22.48 15.02 -25.07
N LYS A 14 -21.59 15.61 -25.87
CA LYS A 14 -20.14 15.46 -25.69
C LYS A 14 -19.64 15.90 -24.30
N PRO A 15 -20.07 17.06 -23.73
CA PRO A 15 -19.70 17.46 -22.37
C PRO A 15 -20.16 16.45 -21.31
N LEU A 16 -21.34 15.86 -21.51
CA LEU A 16 -21.89 14.88 -20.55
C LEU A 16 -21.09 13.57 -20.52
N ARG A 17 -20.65 13.08 -21.70
CA ARG A 17 -19.78 11.89 -21.79
C ARG A 17 -18.41 12.13 -21.16
N THR A 18 -17.81 13.29 -21.38
CA THR A 18 -16.53 13.66 -20.75
C THR A 18 -16.68 13.73 -19.23
N PHE A 19 -17.81 14.26 -18.77
CA PHE A 19 -18.12 14.32 -17.35
C PHE A 19 -18.28 12.91 -16.73
N THR A 20 -19.09 12.02 -17.33
CA THR A 20 -19.25 10.65 -16.84
C THR A 20 -17.90 9.93 -16.74
N ALA A 21 -17.06 10.06 -17.76
CA ALA A 21 -15.71 9.47 -17.75
C ALA A 21 -14.78 10.06 -16.66
N ARG A 22 -14.98 11.34 -16.26
CA ARG A 22 -14.25 11.93 -15.12
C ARG A 22 -14.79 11.41 -13.79
N VAL A 23 -16.11 11.33 -13.63
CA VAL A 23 -16.74 10.80 -12.40
C VAL A 23 -16.30 9.36 -12.12
N GLU A 24 -16.20 8.51 -13.15
CA GLU A 24 -15.73 7.13 -13.03
C GLU A 24 -14.26 7.01 -12.61
N LYS A 25 -13.47 8.06 -12.82
CA LYS A 25 -12.05 8.11 -12.45
C LYS A 25 -11.79 8.76 -11.09
N VAL A 26 -12.84 9.26 -10.41
CA VAL A 26 -12.71 9.89 -9.10
C VAL A 26 -12.22 8.86 -8.09
N GLN A 27 -11.12 9.17 -7.43
CA GLN A 27 -10.51 8.39 -6.36
C GLN A 27 -10.13 9.32 -5.20
N PRO A 28 -9.99 8.80 -3.96
CA PRO A 28 -9.63 9.63 -2.81
C PRO A 28 -8.32 10.42 -2.97
N ASN A 29 -7.42 9.94 -3.84
CA ASN A 29 -6.11 10.55 -4.07
C ASN A 29 -6.08 11.59 -5.20
N ASN A 30 -7.13 11.72 -6.02
CA ASN A 30 -7.16 12.63 -7.17
C ASN A 30 -8.32 13.64 -7.16
N LEU A 31 -8.97 13.84 -6.02
CA LEU A 31 -10.19 14.66 -5.92
C LEU A 31 -9.98 16.09 -6.44
N THR A 32 -8.84 16.69 -6.12
CA THR A 32 -8.51 18.07 -6.57
C THR A 32 -8.31 18.13 -8.08
N ASP A 33 -7.64 17.13 -8.69
CA ASP A 33 -7.37 17.06 -10.12
C ASP A 33 -8.62 16.77 -10.95
N MET A 34 -9.64 16.16 -10.31
CA MET A 34 -10.91 15.84 -10.95
C MET A 34 -11.87 17.02 -11.01
N LYS A 35 -11.57 18.16 -10.34
CA LYS A 35 -12.38 19.37 -10.45
C LYS A 35 -12.45 19.87 -11.87
N ILE A 36 -13.62 20.30 -12.27
CA ILE A 36 -13.86 20.86 -13.59
C ILE A 36 -13.62 22.36 -13.50
N THR A 37 -12.54 22.81 -14.12
CA THR A 37 -12.14 24.23 -14.20
C THR A 37 -12.39 24.83 -15.58
N GLU A 38 -12.74 24.01 -16.58
CA GLU A 38 -12.98 24.41 -17.96
C GLU A 38 -14.29 25.20 -18.09
N GLU A 39 -14.39 26.08 -19.08
CA GLU A 39 -15.65 26.74 -19.41
C GLU A 39 -16.67 25.73 -19.92
N VAL A 40 -17.81 25.68 -19.23
CA VAL A 40 -18.93 24.81 -19.58
C VAL A 40 -20.14 25.63 -20.03
N PRO A 41 -21.02 25.04 -20.85
CA PRO A 41 -22.29 25.68 -21.24
C PRO A 41 -23.07 26.16 -20.01
N PRO A 42 -23.84 27.28 -20.13
CA PRO A 42 -24.58 27.88 -19.02
C PRO A 42 -25.46 26.88 -18.27
N GLU A 43 -26.07 25.93 -19.01
CA GLU A 43 -26.96 24.90 -18.49
C GLU A 43 -26.26 23.92 -17.54
N LEU A 44 -24.95 23.72 -17.71
CA LEU A 44 -24.15 22.80 -16.91
C LEU A 44 -23.41 23.47 -15.74
N ARG A 45 -23.38 24.81 -15.68
CA ARG A 45 -22.62 25.55 -14.64
C ARG A 45 -23.04 25.19 -13.21
N GLN A 46 -24.34 25.10 -12.97
CA GLN A 46 -24.85 24.76 -11.63
C GLN A 46 -24.45 23.33 -11.25
N PHE A 47 -24.51 22.41 -12.20
CA PHE A 47 -24.10 21.02 -12.01
C PHE A 47 -22.60 20.89 -11.69
N VAL A 48 -21.74 21.53 -12.49
CA VAL A 48 -20.29 21.57 -12.26
C VAL A 48 -19.96 22.16 -10.88
N LYS A 49 -20.64 23.26 -10.50
CA LYS A 49 -20.47 23.88 -9.19
C LYS A 49 -20.86 22.92 -8.06
N SER A 50 -21.94 22.17 -8.21
CA SER A 50 -22.38 21.18 -7.20
C SER A 50 -21.43 19.99 -7.13
N PHE A 51 -20.92 19.53 -8.27
CA PHE A 51 -19.93 18.45 -8.35
C PHE A 51 -18.61 18.85 -7.69
N ASN A 52 -18.04 20.00 -8.06
CA ASN A 52 -16.81 20.48 -7.45
C ASN A 52 -16.96 20.66 -5.94
N ARG A 53 -18.11 21.17 -5.46
CA ARG A 53 -18.39 21.26 -4.01
C ARG A 53 -18.50 19.90 -3.34
N MET A 54 -19.00 18.89 -4.02
CA MET A 54 -19.00 17.51 -3.52
C MET A 54 -17.56 16.98 -3.38
N LEU A 55 -16.71 17.21 -4.38
CA LEU A 55 -15.29 16.84 -4.32
C LEU A 55 -14.57 17.55 -3.16
N ASP A 56 -14.84 18.87 -2.95
CA ASP A 56 -14.29 19.62 -1.81
C ASP A 56 -14.65 18.98 -0.47
N ARG A 57 -15.94 18.65 -0.28
CA ARG A 57 -16.39 18.00 0.96
C ARG A 57 -15.80 16.60 1.17
N LEU A 58 -15.59 15.84 0.10
CA LEU A 58 -14.91 14.54 0.18
C LEU A 58 -13.45 14.70 0.58
N ASP A 59 -12.76 15.67 0.00
CA ASP A 59 -11.35 15.95 0.32
C ASP A 59 -11.18 16.44 1.77
N GLU A 60 -12.04 17.33 2.23
CA GLU A 60 -12.12 17.77 3.63
C GLU A 60 -12.37 16.58 4.58
N GLY A 61 -13.33 15.70 4.23
CA GLY A 61 -13.66 14.51 5.03
C GLY A 61 -12.49 13.52 5.12
N PHE A 62 -11.83 13.22 4.02
CA PHE A 62 -10.65 12.35 4.01
C PHE A 62 -9.47 12.99 4.73
N THR A 63 -9.29 14.30 4.64
CA THR A 63 -8.25 15.03 5.35
C THR A 63 -8.49 14.98 6.86
N ALA A 64 -9.71 15.24 7.31
CA ALA A 64 -10.07 15.15 8.73
C ALA A 64 -9.90 13.71 9.26
N GLN A 65 -10.29 12.70 8.50
CA GLN A 65 -10.10 11.29 8.88
C GLN A 65 -8.61 10.94 9.03
N ARG A 66 -7.76 11.37 8.10
CA ARG A 66 -6.30 11.16 8.18
C ARG A 66 -5.69 11.85 9.39
N GLN A 67 -6.05 13.12 9.64
CA GLN A 67 -5.57 13.85 10.81
C GLN A 67 -5.99 13.17 12.11
N PHE A 68 -7.24 12.71 12.20
CA PHE A 68 -7.70 11.96 13.35
C PHE A 68 -6.90 10.68 13.57
N THR A 69 -6.68 9.90 12.50
CA THR A 69 -5.89 8.66 12.57
C THR A 69 -4.44 8.92 12.97
N GLY A 70 -3.82 9.96 12.40
CA GLY A 70 -2.44 10.36 12.74
C GLY A 70 -2.32 10.81 14.20
N ASN A 71 -3.23 11.69 14.66
CA ASN A 71 -3.24 12.14 16.05
C ASN A 71 -3.45 10.98 17.03
N ALA A 72 -4.40 10.08 16.74
CA ALA A 72 -4.64 8.89 17.57
C ALA A 72 -3.39 7.98 17.62
N ALA A 73 -2.70 7.78 16.49
CA ALA A 73 -1.47 7.00 16.45
C ALA A 73 -0.34 7.65 17.29
N HIS A 74 -0.19 8.97 17.25
CA HIS A 74 0.76 9.69 18.09
C HIS A 74 0.44 9.55 19.58
N GLU A 75 -0.83 9.74 19.97
CA GLU A 75 -1.26 9.62 21.36
C GLU A 75 -1.14 8.19 21.92
N LEU A 76 -1.24 7.16 21.06
CA LEU A 76 -1.03 5.77 21.45
C LEU A 76 0.46 5.37 21.54
N ARG A 77 1.35 6.04 20.81
CA ARG A 77 2.79 5.71 20.81
C ARG A 77 3.39 5.89 22.21
N THR A 78 3.09 7.00 22.89
CA THR A 78 3.66 7.34 24.21
C THR A 78 3.33 6.29 25.27
N PRO A 79 2.06 5.90 25.53
CA PRO A 79 1.75 4.87 26.51
C PRO A 79 2.32 3.50 26.13
N LEU A 80 2.37 3.15 24.84
CA LEU A 80 2.96 1.89 24.40
C LEU A 80 4.47 1.84 24.65
N SER A 81 5.20 2.92 24.37
CA SER A 81 6.65 3.01 24.69
C SER A 81 6.89 2.91 26.19
N LEU A 82 6.03 3.51 27.01
CA LEU A 82 6.11 3.39 28.47
C LEU A 82 5.87 1.95 28.94
N MET A 83 4.87 1.25 28.38
CA MET A 83 4.62 -0.16 28.68
C MET A 83 5.81 -1.05 28.30
N GLN A 84 6.43 -0.81 27.14
CA GLN A 84 7.64 -1.53 26.73
C GLN A 84 8.77 -1.32 27.73
N ALA A 85 9.06 -0.07 28.08
CA ALA A 85 10.11 0.27 29.04
C ALA A 85 9.87 -0.37 30.43
N GLN A 86 8.59 -0.39 30.90
CA GLN A 86 8.24 -1.05 32.16
C GLN A 86 8.42 -2.57 32.12
N LEU A 87 8.07 -3.22 30.99
CA LEU A 87 8.29 -4.65 30.80
C LEU A 87 9.76 -5.00 30.75
N GLU A 88 10.58 -4.18 30.11
CA GLU A 88 12.03 -4.34 30.06
C GLU A 88 12.66 -4.17 31.44
N LEU A 89 12.28 -3.09 32.16
CA LEU A 89 12.77 -2.82 33.51
C LEU A 89 12.41 -3.96 34.47
N PHE A 90 11.14 -4.39 34.48
CA PHE A 90 10.71 -5.50 35.34
C PHE A 90 11.49 -6.79 35.04
N SER A 91 11.73 -7.10 33.76
CA SER A 91 12.51 -8.28 33.39
C SER A 91 13.99 -8.19 33.81
N ALA A 92 14.55 -6.99 33.79
CA ALA A 92 15.94 -6.76 34.23
C ALA A 92 16.08 -6.83 35.77
N GLU A 93 15.10 -6.32 36.51
CA GLU A 93 15.12 -6.32 37.98
C GLU A 93 14.75 -7.69 38.56
N HIS A 94 14.01 -8.52 37.82
CA HIS A 94 13.55 -9.84 38.27
C HIS A 94 13.98 -10.95 37.28
N PRO A 95 15.30 -11.28 37.21
CA PRO A 95 15.80 -12.30 36.28
C PRO A 95 15.32 -13.71 36.63
N GLU A 96 14.99 -13.96 37.90
CA GLU A 96 14.49 -15.25 38.40
C GLU A 96 12.97 -15.16 38.67
N VAL A 97 12.18 -15.30 37.62
CA VAL A 97 10.70 -15.41 37.75
C VAL A 97 10.26 -16.87 37.48
N SER A 98 9.06 -17.21 37.97
CA SER A 98 8.49 -18.51 37.65
C SER A 98 8.30 -18.67 36.11
N PRO A 99 8.34 -19.91 35.59
CA PRO A 99 8.09 -20.15 34.15
C PRO A 99 6.74 -19.57 33.66
N GLU A 100 5.71 -19.60 34.52
CA GLU A 100 4.40 -19.01 34.21
C GLU A 100 4.47 -17.48 34.08
N THR A 101 5.22 -16.83 34.98
CA THR A 101 5.44 -15.36 34.92
C THR A 101 6.27 -14.99 33.69
N ALA A 102 7.32 -15.74 33.37
CA ALA A 102 8.13 -15.52 32.19
C ALA A 102 7.30 -15.61 30.90
N GLU A 103 6.44 -16.63 30.79
CA GLU A 103 5.54 -16.78 29.65
C GLU A 103 4.53 -15.64 29.57
N PHE A 104 3.95 -15.21 30.68
CA PHE A 104 3.03 -14.07 30.73
C PHE A 104 3.69 -12.76 30.27
N LEU A 105 4.93 -12.49 30.74
CA LEU A 105 5.71 -11.33 30.32
C LEU A 105 6.06 -11.39 28.82
N ARG A 106 6.40 -12.57 28.32
CA ARG A 106 6.64 -12.78 26.89
C ARG A 106 5.41 -12.39 26.05
N LEU A 107 4.24 -12.90 26.45
CA LEU A 107 2.99 -12.59 25.76
C LEU A 107 2.63 -11.11 25.82
N LEU A 108 2.82 -10.43 26.95
CA LEU A 108 2.59 -9.01 27.07
C LEU A 108 3.53 -8.19 26.18
N ARG A 109 4.82 -8.56 26.11
CA ARG A 109 5.80 -7.93 25.24
C ARG A 109 5.38 -8.05 23.78
N GLU A 110 5.05 -9.26 23.32
CA GLU A 110 4.60 -9.50 21.96
C GLU A 110 3.35 -8.67 21.60
N GLN A 111 2.38 -8.54 22.52
CA GLN A 111 1.20 -7.71 22.25
C GLN A 111 1.54 -6.22 22.20
N THR A 112 2.43 -5.74 23.07
CA THR A 112 2.85 -4.34 23.11
C THR A 112 3.65 -3.98 21.85
N GLU A 113 4.58 -4.83 21.42
CA GLU A 113 5.32 -4.68 20.15
C GLU A 113 4.37 -4.64 18.95
N ARG A 114 3.39 -5.54 18.94
CA ARG A 114 2.37 -5.57 17.89
C ARG A 114 1.56 -4.28 17.83
N MET A 115 1.12 -3.75 18.98
CA MET A 115 0.39 -2.47 19.03
C MET A 115 1.28 -1.29 18.59
N THR A 116 2.55 -1.29 18.96
CA THR A 116 3.53 -0.30 18.52
C THR A 116 3.70 -0.32 17.00
N GLN A 117 3.81 -1.51 16.40
CA GLN A 117 3.89 -1.63 14.94
C GLN A 117 2.60 -1.18 14.25
N MET A 118 1.42 -1.46 14.83
CA MET A 118 0.14 -0.94 14.32
C MET A 118 0.11 0.58 14.28
N THR A 119 0.44 1.22 15.41
CA THR A 119 0.42 2.69 15.51
C THR A 119 1.42 3.33 14.58
N LYS A 120 2.62 2.72 14.41
CA LYS A 120 3.62 3.18 13.46
C LYS A 120 3.08 3.16 12.02
N THR A 121 2.50 2.04 11.58
CA THR A 121 1.97 1.92 10.20
C THR A 121 0.78 2.86 9.98
N LEU A 122 -0.12 3.05 10.97
CA LEU A 122 -1.22 4.00 10.86
C LEU A 122 -0.74 5.44 10.71
N LEU A 123 0.31 5.81 11.44
CA LEU A 123 0.92 7.13 11.31
C LEU A 123 1.51 7.33 9.91
N GLU A 124 2.28 6.37 9.44
CA GLU A 124 2.85 6.37 8.09
C GLU A 124 1.78 6.55 7.01
N MET A 125 0.66 5.81 7.11
CA MET A 125 -0.48 5.95 6.18
C MET A 125 -1.11 7.35 6.24
N SER A 126 -1.11 8.01 7.41
CA SER A 126 -1.65 9.37 7.55
C SER A 126 -0.75 10.45 6.92
N GLU A 127 0.56 10.21 6.87
CA GLU A 127 1.57 11.16 6.42
C GLU A 127 1.95 11.01 4.92
N LEU A 128 1.50 9.95 4.24
CA LEU A 128 1.89 9.62 2.86
C LEU A 128 1.80 10.80 1.88
N ARG A 129 0.76 11.63 1.99
CA ARG A 129 0.54 12.75 1.05
C ARG A 129 1.46 13.95 1.25
N THR A 130 2.18 14.02 2.36
CA THR A 130 3.15 15.10 2.61
C THR A 130 4.51 14.80 2.01
N VAL A 131 4.72 13.57 1.52
CA VAL A 131 6.00 13.10 0.99
C VAL A 131 6.14 13.53 -0.47
N SER A 132 7.29 14.11 -0.83
CA SER A 132 7.64 14.43 -2.21
C SER A 132 7.85 13.15 -3.02
N CYS A 133 7.33 13.11 -4.25
CA CYS A 133 7.52 12.00 -5.19
C CYS A 133 8.36 12.43 -6.40
N ALA A 134 9.49 13.13 -6.16
CA ALA A 134 10.34 13.72 -7.21
C ALA A 134 11.76 13.11 -7.26
N ASP A 135 12.03 12.06 -6.46
CA ASP A 135 13.35 11.42 -6.42
C ASP A 135 13.55 10.55 -7.66
N ARG A 136 14.80 10.48 -8.15
CA ARG A 136 15.22 9.51 -9.17
C ARG A 136 15.62 8.22 -8.47
N ILE A 137 14.87 7.16 -8.69
CA ILE A 137 14.99 5.87 -7.99
C ILE A 137 15.53 4.82 -8.95
N GLU A 138 16.62 4.15 -8.57
CA GLU A 138 17.19 2.99 -9.26
C GLU A 138 16.68 1.72 -8.57
N ILE A 139 15.81 0.98 -9.24
CA ILE A 139 15.07 -0.14 -8.62
C ILE A 139 16.00 -1.33 -8.33
N GLY A 140 16.96 -1.65 -9.21
CA GLY A 140 17.87 -2.76 -9.00
C GLY A 140 18.67 -2.63 -7.69
N PRO A 141 19.43 -1.54 -7.48
CA PRO A 141 20.14 -1.29 -6.20
C PRO A 141 19.23 -1.32 -4.98
N MET A 142 18.00 -0.76 -5.08
CA MET A 142 17.02 -0.78 -3.98
C MET A 142 16.59 -2.21 -3.64
N VAL A 143 16.39 -3.08 -4.63
CA VAL A 143 16.03 -4.50 -4.40
C VAL A 143 17.16 -5.23 -3.68
N GLU A 144 18.43 -4.98 -4.06
CA GLU A 144 19.58 -5.57 -3.38
C GLU A 144 19.70 -5.12 -1.91
N GLU A 145 19.43 -3.85 -1.63
CA GLU A 145 19.36 -3.33 -0.26
C GLU A 145 18.26 -4.05 0.55
N ILE A 146 17.06 -4.19 -0.01
CA ILE A 146 15.94 -4.90 0.61
C ILE A 146 16.29 -6.37 0.87
N PHE A 147 16.97 -7.03 -0.05
CA PHE A 147 17.42 -8.41 0.14
C PHE A 147 18.42 -8.53 1.29
N THR A 148 19.32 -7.55 1.42
CA THR A 148 20.26 -7.49 2.54
C THR A 148 19.54 -7.32 3.87
N ASP A 149 18.55 -6.43 3.95
CA ASP A 149 17.78 -6.17 5.17
C ASP A 149 16.89 -7.37 5.56
N LEU A 150 16.38 -8.10 4.58
CA LEU A 150 15.50 -9.25 4.78
C LEU A 150 16.27 -10.60 4.84
N ALA A 151 17.58 -10.62 4.63
CA ALA A 151 18.40 -11.83 4.66
C ALA A 151 18.21 -12.66 5.96
N PRO A 152 18.20 -12.06 7.18
CA PRO A 152 17.99 -12.84 8.40
C PRO A 152 16.60 -13.50 8.46
N LEU A 153 15.58 -12.86 7.89
CA LEU A 153 14.22 -13.41 7.81
C LEU A 153 14.15 -14.55 6.77
N ALA A 154 14.79 -14.37 5.63
CA ALA A 154 14.88 -15.35 4.55
C ALA A 154 15.62 -16.61 5.02
N GLU A 155 16.77 -16.45 5.66
CA GLU A 155 17.54 -17.55 6.26
C GLU A 155 16.74 -18.32 7.30
N LYS A 156 16.05 -17.62 8.22
CA LYS A 156 15.21 -18.25 9.24
C LYS A 156 14.11 -19.12 8.63
N ASN A 157 13.56 -18.74 7.47
CA ASN A 157 12.50 -19.47 6.77
C ASN A 157 13.03 -20.39 5.67
N ASN A 158 14.34 -20.44 5.46
CA ASN A 158 15.02 -21.14 4.37
C ASN A 158 14.46 -20.78 2.99
N VAL A 159 14.36 -19.48 2.71
CA VAL A 159 13.80 -18.92 1.47
C VAL A 159 14.91 -18.29 0.66
N THR A 160 15.01 -18.64 -0.63
CA THR A 160 15.94 -18.05 -1.57
C THR A 160 15.36 -16.77 -2.16
N LEU A 161 16.18 -15.69 -2.22
CA LEU A 161 15.81 -14.41 -2.82
C LEU A 161 16.50 -14.25 -4.17
N GLU A 162 15.73 -13.91 -5.21
CA GLU A 162 16.24 -13.72 -6.58
C GLU A 162 15.66 -12.44 -7.17
N SER A 163 16.44 -11.75 -8.01
CA SER A 163 15.96 -10.58 -8.75
C SER A 163 16.35 -10.66 -10.22
N THR A 164 15.51 -10.08 -11.11
CA THR A 164 15.77 -10.05 -12.54
C THR A 164 15.26 -8.73 -13.12
N GLY A 165 16.11 -8.08 -13.91
CA GLY A 165 15.82 -6.81 -14.56
C GLY A 165 16.15 -5.62 -13.67
N ASP A 166 16.11 -4.44 -14.28
CA ASP A 166 16.36 -3.16 -13.61
C ASP A 166 15.57 -2.05 -14.31
N ALA A 167 15.33 -0.96 -13.59
CA ALA A 167 14.67 0.21 -14.13
C ALA A 167 14.94 1.44 -13.27
N VAL A 168 14.70 2.60 -13.88
CA VAL A 168 14.69 3.88 -13.18
C VAL A 168 13.28 4.45 -13.22
N MET A 169 12.81 4.96 -12.09
CA MET A 169 11.53 5.67 -11.99
C MET A 169 11.66 6.97 -11.20
N THR A 170 10.67 7.85 -11.36
CA THR A 170 10.51 9.02 -10.51
C THR A 170 9.45 8.75 -9.46
N GLY A 171 9.75 9.03 -8.20
CA GLY A 171 8.84 8.77 -7.10
C GLY A 171 9.39 9.24 -5.77
N SER A 172 8.89 8.70 -4.67
CA SER A 172 9.50 8.86 -3.35
C SER A 172 10.35 7.62 -3.04
N ASP A 173 11.65 7.81 -2.88
CA ASP A 173 12.61 6.74 -2.58
C ASP A 173 12.18 5.94 -1.35
N THR A 174 11.91 6.61 -0.25
CA THR A 174 11.46 5.99 1.01
C THR A 174 10.16 5.19 0.85
N LEU A 175 9.19 5.69 0.07
CA LEU A 175 7.91 5.01 -0.09
C LEU A 175 8.02 3.80 -1.02
N ILE A 176 8.78 3.90 -2.11
CA ILE A 176 9.01 2.76 -3.00
C ILE A 176 9.82 1.67 -2.30
N TYR A 177 10.83 2.03 -1.51
CA TYR A 177 11.53 1.08 -0.64
C TYR A 177 10.54 0.34 0.28
N ARG A 178 9.68 1.06 1.00
CA ARG A 178 8.66 0.47 1.88
C ARG A 178 7.68 -0.45 1.16
N LEU A 179 7.26 -0.06 -0.03
CA LEU A 179 6.38 -0.87 -0.87
C LEU A 179 7.04 -2.22 -1.18
N LEU A 180 8.24 -2.19 -1.74
CA LEU A 180 8.98 -3.41 -2.12
C LEU A 180 9.34 -4.25 -0.89
N TYR A 181 9.77 -3.60 0.20
CA TYR A 181 10.04 -4.28 1.46
C TYR A 181 8.81 -5.05 1.98
N ASN A 182 7.62 -4.41 2.03
CA ASN A 182 6.39 -5.06 2.49
C ASN A 182 5.96 -6.23 1.60
N LEU A 183 6.09 -6.10 0.27
CA LEU A 183 5.78 -7.18 -0.65
C LEU A 183 6.74 -8.37 -0.46
N THR A 184 8.03 -8.09 -0.36
CA THR A 184 9.08 -9.10 -0.19
C THR A 184 8.99 -9.78 1.18
N GLU A 185 8.80 -9.01 2.24
CA GLU A 185 8.59 -9.55 3.60
C GLU A 185 7.39 -10.50 3.65
N ASN A 186 6.27 -10.12 3.03
CA ASN A 186 5.09 -10.98 2.95
C ASN A 186 5.38 -12.24 2.14
N ALA A 187 6.07 -12.14 1.01
CA ALA A 187 6.46 -13.26 0.17
C ALA A 187 7.37 -14.26 0.90
N ILE A 188 8.26 -13.78 1.81
CA ILE A 188 9.07 -14.65 2.67
C ILE A 188 8.23 -15.28 3.79
N ARG A 189 7.40 -14.49 4.50
CA ARG A 189 6.62 -14.96 5.66
C ARG A 189 5.57 -16.00 5.31
N TYR A 190 4.95 -15.87 4.14
CA TYR A 190 3.91 -16.79 3.66
C TYR A 190 4.42 -17.82 2.66
N ASN A 191 5.76 -17.95 2.57
CA ASN A 191 6.39 -18.97 1.75
C ASN A 191 6.34 -20.35 2.42
N ARG A 192 6.75 -21.34 1.65
CA ARG A 192 7.06 -22.69 2.16
C ARG A 192 8.53 -22.75 2.54
N PHE A 193 8.86 -23.72 3.38
CA PHE A 193 10.24 -24.06 3.64
C PHE A 193 10.92 -24.51 2.34
N ASP A 194 12.16 -24.11 2.10
CA ASP A 194 12.90 -24.27 0.83
C ASP A 194 12.23 -23.56 -0.37
N GLY A 195 11.45 -22.51 -0.13
CA GLY A 195 10.80 -21.74 -1.18
C GLY A 195 11.69 -20.66 -1.80
N THR A 196 11.15 -19.98 -2.80
CA THR A 196 11.83 -18.90 -3.51
C THR A 196 10.95 -17.66 -3.55
N VAL A 197 11.56 -16.49 -3.47
CA VAL A 197 10.95 -15.20 -3.78
C VAL A 197 11.71 -14.59 -4.94
N ASN A 198 11.02 -14.25 -6.02
CA ASN A 198 11.61 -13.63 -7.20
C ASN A 198 11.00 -12.25 -7.44
N ILE A 199 11.84 -11.22 -7.59
CA ILE A 199 11.43 -9.87 -7.99
C ILE A 199 11.82 -9.66 -9.44
N THR A 200 10.81 -9.47 -10.31
CA THR A 200 11.03 -9.20 -11.73
C THR A 200 10.67 -7.76 -12.05
N VAL A 201 11.62 -7.03 -12.65
CA VAL A 201 11.46 -5.64 -13.08
C VAL A 201 11.44 -5.58 -14.59
N THR A 202 10.34 -5.11 -15.19
CA THR A 202 10.18 -5.04 -16.66
C THR A 202 9.50 -3.75 -17.09
N HIS A 203 9.73 -3.36 -18.34
CA HIS A 203 8.97 -2.31 -19.01
C HIS A 203 8.01 -2.94 -20.00
N LYS A 204 6.72 -2.66 -19.89
CA LYS A 204 5.69 -3.15 -20.81
C LYS A 204 4.66 -2.06 -21.04
N ASP A 205 4.31 -1.83 -22.31
CA ASP A 205 3.23 -0.90 -22.71
C ASP A 205 3.36 0.50 -22.08
N ASN A 206 4.58 1.06 -22.08
CA ASN A 206 4.92 2.34 -21.46
C ASN A 206 4.63 2.39 -19.95
N GLN A 207 4.72 1.25 -19.27
CA GLN A 207 4.59 1.12 -17.83
C GLN A 207 5.79 0.36 -17.25
N LEU A 208 6.25 0.78 -16.09
CA LEU A 208 7.14 0.00 -15.26
C LEU A 208 6.31 -1.03 -14.52
N VAL A 209 6.66 -2.30 -14.66
CA VAL A 209 6.00 -3.41 -13.97
C VAL A 209 7.02 -4.09 -13.05
N ILE A 210 6.74 -4.09 -11.77
CA ILE A 210 7.51 -4.80 -10.75
C ILE A 210 6.62 -5.93 -10.23
N THR A 211 7.07 -7.17 -10.36
CA THR A 211 6.35 -8.35 -9.89
C THR A 211 7.14 -9.02 -8.79
N VAL A 212 6.52 -9.23 -7.64
CA VAL A 212 7.05 -10.04 -6.54
C VAL A 212 6.29 -11.37 -6.55
N ALA A 213 7.00 -12.45 -6.83
CA ALA A 213 6.46 -13.79 -6.92
C ALA A 213 7.08 -14.69 -5.84
N ASP A 214 6.25 -15.47 -5.16
CA ASP A 214 6.64 -16.46 -4.17
C ASP A 214 6.17 -17.87 -4.55
N THR A 215 6.76 -18.88 -3.95
CA THR A 215 6.36 -20.28 -4.07
C THR A 215 5.56 -20.78 -2.86
N GLY A 216 4.87 -19.86 -2.18
CA GLY A 216 4.18 -20.10 -0.92
C GLY A 216 2.82 -20.79 -1.02
N TYR A 217 1.96 -20.50 -0.06
CA TYR A 217 0.66 -21.18 0.08
C TYR A 217 -0.43 -20.64 -0.82
N GLY A 218 -0.20 -19.52 -1.50
CA GLY A 218 -1.19 -18.87 -2.35
C GLY A 218 -2.29 -18.13 -1.59
N ILE A 219 -3.11 -17.41 -2.34
CA ILE A 219 -4.24 -16.62 -1.86
C ILE A 219 -5.51 -17.12 -2.55
N PRO A 220 -6.53 -17.58 -1.80
CA PRO A 220 -7.81 -17.99 -2.37
C PRO A 220 -8.43 -16.86 -3.18
N GLU A 221 -9.05 -17.19 -4.32
CA GLU A 221 -9.57 -16.23 -5.29
C GLU A 221 -10.50 -15.17 -4.68
N GLN A 222 -11.37 -15.61 -3.77
CA GLN A 222 -12.33 -14.74 -3.06
C GLN A 222 -11.67 -13.64 -2.20
N TYR A 223 -10.38 -13.75 -1.88
CA TYR A 223 -9.67 -12.80 -1.02
C TYR A 223 -8.68 -11.91 -1.76
N ARG A 224 -8.43 -12.15 -3.07
CA ARG A 224 -7.40 -11.44 -3.85
C ARG A 224 -7.58 -9.93 -3.90
N GLU A 225 -8.81 -9.43 -3.82
CA GLU A 225 -9.10 -8.00 -3.72
C GLU A 225 -9.07 -7.52 -2.26
N SER A 226 -9.53 -8.35 -1.33
CA SER A 226 -9.66 -7.97 0.07
C SER A 226 -8.33 -7.90 0.82
N ILE A 227 -7.28 -8.57 0.34
CA ILE A 227 -5.95 -8.56 0.99
C ILE A 227 -5.32 -7.16 1.09
N PHE A 228 -5.75 -6.22 0.25
CA PHE A 228 -5.30 -4.83 0.28
C PHE A 228 -6.11 -3.95 1.24
N GLN A 229 -7.17 -4.48 1.87
CA GLN A 229 -7.94 -3.74 2.87
C GLN A 229 -7.19 -3.71 4.21
N PRO A 230 -7.22 -2.59 4.96
CA PRO A 230 -6.63 -2.50 6.28
C PRO A 230 -7.16 -3.60 7.22
N PHE A 231 -6.26 -4.20 8.02
CA PHE A 231 -6.55 -5.25 8.99
C PHE A 231 -7.09 -6.56 8.41
N PHE A 232 -7.17 -6.68 7.08
CA PHE A 232 -7.62 -7.93 6.46
C PHE A 232 -6.55 -9.02 6.57
N ARG A 233 -6.99 -10.25 6.79
CA ARG A 233 -6.15 -11.45 6.91
C ARG A 233 -6.94 -12.67 6.47
N VAL A 234 -6.34 -13.50 5.60
CA VAL A 234 -6.95 -14.74 5.09
C VAL A 234 -7.16 -15.76 6.21
N ASP A 235 -6.17 -15.91 7.12
CA ASP A 235 -6.24 -16.82 8.26
C ASP A 235 -5.76 -16.12 9.53
N LYS A 236 -6.68 -15.97 10.50
CA LYS A 236 -6.39 -15.33 11.79
C LYS A 236 -5.52 -16.20 12.71
N SER A 237 -5.46 -17.51 12.50
CA SER A 237 -4.71 -18.45 13.35
C SER A 237 -3.23 -18.51 12.95
N ARG A 238 -2.94 -18.78 11.68
CA ARG A 238 -1.56 -18.80 11.15
C ARG A 238 -0.87 -17.45 11.28
N SER A 239 -1.62 -16.39 11.04
CA SER A 239 -1.03 -15.05 11.08
C SER A 239 -0.71 -14.55 12.50
N ARG A 240 -1.16 -15.23 13.59
CA ARG A 240 -0.66 -14.93 14.94
C ARG A 240 0.78 -15.41 15.11
N GLU A 241 1.12 -16.51 14.51
CA GLU A 241 2.46 -17.11 14.53
C GLU A 241 3.50 -16.23 13.81
N TYR A 242 3.10 -15.55 12.73
CA TYR A 242 3.96 -14.64 11.94
C TYR A 242 3.87 -13.17 12.37
N GLY A 243 3.12 -12.80 13.40
CA GLY A 243 3.10 -11.46 13.99
C GLY A 243 2.48 -10.33 13.14
N GLY A 244 1.94 -10.61 11.96
CA GLY A 244 1.43 -9.60 11.04
C GLY A 244 0.13 -8.94 11.51
N VAL A 245 0.02 -7.62 11.30
CA VAL A 245 -1.12 -6.77 11.69
C VAL A 245 -2.19 -6.70 10.60
N GLY A 246 -1.85 -7.02 9.35
CA GLY A 246 -2.73 -6.84 8.20
C GLY A 246 -2.76 -5.42 7.65
N LEU A 247 -1.70 -4.64 7.88
CA LEU A 247 -1.56 -3.27 7.38
C LEU A 247 -0.52 -3.14 6.25
N GLY A 248 0.39 -4.10 6.07
CA GLY A 248 1.46 -4.01 5.07
C GLY A 248 0.95 -3.89 3.64
N LEU A 249 0.00 -4.74 3.23
CA LEU A 249 -0.55 -4.68 1.86
C LEU A 249 -1.48 -3.48 1.65
N SER A 250 -2.17 -2.98 2.68
CA SER A 250 -2.93 -1.73 2.57
C SER A 250 -2.01 -0.52 2.43
N LEU A 251 -0.85 -0.50 3.09
CA LEU A 251 0.18 0.51 2.88
C LEU A 251 0.73 0.44 1.44
N VAL A 252 0.99 -0.78 0.91
CA VAL A 252 1.36 -0.97 -0.50
C VAL A 252 0.34 -0.35 -1.44
N TRP A 253 -0.96 -0.60 -1.20
CA TRP A 253 -2.05 -0.02 -2.00
C TRP A 253 -2.01 1.52 -2.01
N GLU A 254 -1.89 2.14 -0.84
CA GLU A 254 -1.84 3.61 -0.71
C GLU A 254 -0.60 4.20 -1.39
N ILE A 255 0.58 3.58 -1.23
CA ILE A 255 1.81 4.04 -1.89
C ILE A 255 1.69 3.95 -3.41
N VAL A 256 1.14 2.85 -3.93
CA VAL A 256 0.92 2.66 -5.36
C VAL A 256 -0.06 3.70 -5.91
N ALA A 257 -1.15 3.96 -5.18
CA ALA A 257 -2.13 4.98 -5.56
C ALA A 257 -1.52 6.38 -5.58
N LEU A 258 -0.65 6.72 -4.61
CA LEU A 258 0.06 8.01 -4.57
C LEU A 258 0.96 8.22 -5.79
N HIS A 259 1.56 7.15 -6.30
CA HIS A 259 2.40 7.17 -7.51
C HIS A 259 1.59 6.93 -8.82
N ASN A 260 0.26 7.11 -8.80
CA ASN A 260 -0.63 6.88 -9.94
C ASN A 260 -0.53 5.48 -10.56
N GLY A 261 -0.08 4.51 -9.78
CA GLY A 261 0.09 3.12 -10.17
C GLY A 261 -1.14 2.25 -9.94
N LYS A 262 -0.97 0.95 -10.20
CA LYS A 262 -1.96 -0.09 -9.90
C LYS A 262 -1.27 -1.31 -9.32
N VAL A 263 -1.85 -1.90 -8.29
CA VAL A 263 -1.40 -3.16 -7.70
C VAL A 263 -2.50 -4.21 -7.83
N ARG A 264 -2.11 -5.45 -8.11
CA ARG A 264 -3.03 -6.58 -8.17
C ARG A 264 -2.31 -7.91 -7.94
N VAL A 265 -3.05 -8.91 -7.53
CA VAL A 265 -2.63 -10.31 -7.62
C VAL A 265 -2.78 -10.73 -9.09
N GLU A 266 -1.66 -11.01 -9.77
CA GLU A 266 -1.70 -11.47 -11.17
C GLU A 266 -2.02 -12.96 -11.23
N GLU A 267 -1.33 -13.72 -10.40
CA GLU A 267 -1.49 -15.16 -10.33
C GLU A 267 -1.38 -15.61 -8.87
N SER A 268 -2.22 -16.53 -8.47
CA SER A 268 -2.10 -17.17 -7.17
C SER A 268 -2.77 -18.55 -7.18
N SER A 269 -2.07 -19.53 -6.65
CA SER A 269 -2.50 -20.91 -6.54
C SER A 269 -1.82 -21.58 -5.35
N GLU A 270 -2.06 -22.85 -5.13
CA GLU A 270 -1.31 -23.64 -4.14
C GLU A 270 0.22 -23.69 -4.42
N LYS A 271 0.68 -23.21 -5.58
CA LYS A 271 2.10 -23.16 -5.95
C LYS A 271 2.78 -21.83 -5.66
N GLY A 272 2.04 -20.86 -5.13
CA GLY A 272 2.55 -19.54 -4.78
C GLY A 272 1.66 -18.39 -5.24
N THR A 273 2.17 -17.17 -5.05
CA THR A 273 1.50 -15.93 -5.40
C THR A 273 2.43 -15.01 -6.19
N ALA A 274 1.89 -14.32 -7.18
CA ALA A 274 2.54 -13.22 -7.89
C ALA A 274 1.71 -11.95 -7.72
N ILE A 275 2.30 -10.93 -7.07
CA ILE A 275 1.71 -9.60 -6.93
C ILE A 275 2.47 -8.65 -7.85
N ALA A 276 1.76 -8.00 -8.78
CA ALA A 276 2.34 -7.02 -9.68
C ALA A 276 1.93 -5.61 -9.33
N VAL A 277 2.91 -4.72 -9.37
CA VAL A 277 2.74 -3.28 -9.25
C VAL A 277 3.10 -2.66 -10.60
N LYS A 278 2.24 -1.78 -11.10
CA LYS A 278 2.40 -1.09 -12.39
C LYS A 278 2.42 0.42 -12.17
N PHE A 279 3.48 1.07 -12.60
CA PHE A 279 3.60 2.52 -12.57
C PHE A 279 3.57 3.09 -13.99
N PRO A 280 2.89 4.22 -14.25
CA PRO A 280 3.04 4.92 -15.51
C PRO A 280 4.49 5.39 -15.65
N THR A 281 5.11 5.09 -16.77
CA THR A 281 6.43 5.63 -17.10
C THR A 281 6.18 6.94 -17.80
N ASP A 282 6.29 8.06 -17.09
CA ASP A 282 6.53 9.32 -17.73
C ASP A 282 7.89 9.18 -18.41
N VAL A 283 7.86 9.18 -19.74
CA VAL A 283 9.05 8.98 -20.57
C VAL A 283 10.03 10.09 -20.22
N ILE A 284 10.98 9.82 -19.34
CA ILE A 284 12.21 10.60 -19.30
C ILE A 284 12.91 10.24 -20.61
N LYS A 285 12.68 11.05 -21.65
CA LYS A 285 13.54 11.04 -22.84
C LYS A 285 14.94 11.39 -22.34
N ILE A 286 15.82 10.38 -22.36
CA ILE A 286 17.26 10.56 -22.28
C ILE A 286 17.71 11.42 -23.45
#